data_0d9244ff6255d5a395bf9fb5665748f2
#
_entry.id   0d9244ff6255d5a395bf9fb5665748f2
#
_cell.length_a   1.000
_cell.length_b   1.000
_cell.length_c   1.000
_cell.angle_alpha   90.00
_cell.angle_beta   90.00
_cell.angle_gamma   90.00
#
_symmetry.space_group_name_H-M   'P 1'
#
loop_
_entity.id
_entity.type
_entity.pdbx_description
1 polymer ?
#
loop_
_entity_poly.entity_id
_entity_poly.type
_entity_poly.pdbx_seq_one_letter_code
_entity_poly.pdbx_strand_id
1 'polypeptide(L)'
;MSVLHSIFRYKGVRIRPWMMKIPLLLYGLLLLPVWLALGFLLYIRREEVQALNQALLLMVGAGWLLNFFLAAFLNRFLEERLLFWKKLFRMSILARYLYERGYYYEKKKKDAGKKRTIKFPRIYLKQGRYELEVMLELSGSKFQDQFLKLGGDFETTFFMDYIEDNYEEKFIVYKLAYSAYLNRIHARDVKVVKGKGLKLSKSVYWNYVENPNLLLAGGIGGGKTVFLRSLLVGAGKEGAAYLCDPKHADFVPLARLEAFKDRVFYTKEDIVAMYERFEQIMEARYAYMNQLMEERSEKELGNFEKYDLKPVFLIHDEVNSFMSSLDGNASYGLWERYRKADDNVTLKGRQAGCYIIKAFQRPGHDDLPLKIRSNMMFHVTMGRLDEYAYAAMFGEENKHKNFRNVSYLAGKRVYGRGYCANFGDQAQEFYAPLIDKDFNFYDLFEKYERIENPFDPLEAGSQHQPTSPVSENQVLTRKEALQALQEEFSNLTDRNIRTVFDLLKDGFYPFETGETGSPVIKQKDLAAFRQVFEERERSDKSYKQIVREQFG
;
A
#
# COMPACT_ATOMS: atom_id res chain seq x y z
N MET A 1 -13.27 -12.23 29.66
CA MET A 1 -13.73 -10.81 29.66
C MET A 1 -15.24 -10.83 29.66
N SER A 2 -15.90 -10.17 30.62
CA SER A 2 -17.35 -10.24 30.74
C SER A 2 -18.03 -9.54 29.56
N VAL A 3 -19.11 -10.08 29.06
CA VAL A 3 -19.97 -9.52 28.00
C VAL A 3 -20.37 -8.07 28.30
N LEU A 4 -20.56 -7.72 29.56
CA LEU A 4 -20.82 -6.35 30.06
C LEU A 4 -19.67 -5.37 29.74
N HIS A 5 -18.40 -5.80 29.76
CA HIS A 5 -17.25 -4.93 29.45
C HIS A 5 -17.16 -4.57 27.97
N SER A 6 -17.56 -5.50 27.09
CA SER A 6 -17.62 -5.32 25.64
C SER A 6 -18.74 -4.33 25.24
N ILE A 7 -19.92 -4.41 25.87
CA ILE A 7 -21.09 -3.60 25.53
C ILE A 7 -20.90 -2.11 25.90
N PHE A 8 -20.19 -1.78 26.98
CA PHE A 8 -20.06 -0.39 27.46
C PHE A 8 -18.82 0.36 26.93
N ARG A 9 -17.75 -0.32 26.51
CA ARG A 9 -16.52 0.32 26.00
C ARG A 9 -16.41 0.34 24.47
N TYR A 10 -17.18 -0.46 23.79
CA TYR A 10 -17.11 -0.59 22.34
C TYR A 10 -17.37 0.74 21.61
N LYS A 11 -18.40 1.51 22.04
CA LYS A 11 -18.80 2.77 21.38
C LYS A 11 -18.05 4.02 21.86
N GLY A 12 -17.17 3.92 22.84
CA GLY A 12 -16.46 5.07 23.38
C GLY A 12 -17.27 5.87 24.42
N VAL A 13 -17.02 7.19 24.51
CA VAL A 13 -17.63 8.07 25.51
C VAL A 13 -18.84 8.80 24.92
N ARG A 14 -20.00 8.69 25.57
CA ARG A 14 -21.21 9.42 25.14
C ARG A 14 -21.05 10.92 25.37
N ILE A 15 -21.28 11.71 24.33
CA ILE A 15 -21.22 13.17 24.37
C ILE A 15 -22.47 13.74 25.06
N ARG A 16 -22.24 14.69 25.99
CA ARG A 16 -23.28 15.35 26.77
C ARG A 16 -23.10 16.87 26.74
N PRO A 17 -24.16 17.68 26.91
CA PRO A 17 -24.07 19.16 26.86
C PRO A 17 -23.09 19.78 27.85
N TRP A 18 -22.94 19.24 29.06
CA TRP A 18 -22.01 19.76 30.06
C TRP A 18 -20.54 19.68 29.63
N MET A 19 -20.21 18.79 28.67
CA MET A 19 -18.84 18.60 28.18
C MET A 19 -18.30 19.82 27.45
N MET A 20 -19.13 20.75 27.02
CA MET A 20 -18.68 22.05 26.47
C MET A 20 -17.82 22.83 27.49
N LYS A 21 -18.02 22.58 28.80
CA LYS A 21 -17.28 23.23 29.89
C LYS A 21 -15.97 22.52 30.26
N ILE A 22 -15.62 21.40 29.64
CA ILE A 22 -14.39 20.64 29.95
C ILE A 22 -13.13 21.51 29.95
N PRO A 23 -12.87 22.38 28.94
CA PRO A 23 -11.67 23.23 28.95
C PRO A 23 -11.60 24.13 30.22
N LEU A 24 -12.73 24.69 30.63
CA LEU A 24 -12.81 25.52 31.84
C LEU A 24 -12.54 24.68 33.09
N LEU A 25 -13.09 23.47 33.18
CA LEU A 25 -12.87 22.56 34.30
C LEU A 25 -11.41 22.11 34.39
N LEU A 26 -10.76 21.80 33.25
CA LEU A 26 -9.35 21.43 33.21
C LEU A 26 -8.46 22.59 33.63
N TYR A 27 -8.78 23.80 33.17
CA TYR A 27 -8.07 25.00 33.56
C TYR A 27 -8.20 25.26 35.07
N GLY A 28 -9.43 25.17 35.62
CA GLY A 28 -9.68 25.28 37.06
C GLY A 28 -8.93 24.21 37.87
N LEU A 29 -8.85 22.97 37.37
CA LEU A 29 -8.09 21.91 38.02
C LEU A 29 -6.60 22.22 38.12
N LEU A 30 -6.00 22.82 37.07
CA LEU A 30 -4.59 23.23 37.10
C LEU A 30 -4.32 24.44 38.01
N LEU A 31 -5.29 25.34 38.14
CA LEU A 31 -5.18 26.49 39.05
C LEU A 31 -5.33 26.11 40.55
N LEU A 32 -6.13 25.09 40.85
CA LEU A 32 -6.56 24.72 42.19
C LEU A 32 -5.42 24.52 43.19
N PRO A 33 -4.33 23.75 42.89
CA PRO A 33 -3.27 23.50 43.89
C PRO A 33 -2.58 24.78 44.36
N VAL A 34 -2.28 25.70 43.44
CA VAL A 34 -1.61 26.97 43.78
C VAL A 34 -2.58 27.91 44.50
N TRP A 35 -3.86 27.94 44.10
CA TRP A 35 -4.86 28.72 44.80
C TRP A 35 -5.07 28.27 46.26
N LEU A 36 -5.06 26.95 46.49
CA LEU A 36 -5.11 26.41 47.84
C LEU A 36 -3.85 26.79 48.64
N ALA A 37 -2.67 26.70 48.02
CA ALA A 37 -1.41 27.08 48.69
C ALA A 37 -1.37 28.58 49.03
N LEU A 38 -1.76 29.46 48.09
CA LEU A 38 -1.83 30.90 48.31
C LEU A 38 -2.91 31.27 49.31
N GLY A 39 -4.07 30.62 49.28
CA GLY A 39 -5.14 30.80 50.27
C GLY A 39 -4.69 30.39 51.68
N PHE A 40 -3.95 29.28 51.82
CA PHE A 40 -3.36 28.85 53.07
C PHE A 40 -2.29 29.83 53.59
N LEU A 41 -1.46 30.38 52.72
CA LEU A 41 -0.51 31.42 53.07
C LEU A 41 -1.22 32.67 53.62
N LEU A 42 -2.28 33.13 52.97
CA LEU A 42 -3.09 34.26 53.42
C LEU A 42 -3.75 34.00 54.77
N TYR A 43 -4.19 32.75 55.00
CA TYR A 43 -4.76 32.34 56.28
C TYR A 43 -3.74 32.37 57.42
N ILE A 44 -2.52 31.86 57.20
CA ILE A 44 -1.43 31.91 58.19
C ILE A 44 -1.02 33.36 58.50
N ARG A 45 -0.93 34.19 57.45
CA ARG A 45 -0.50 35.59 57.59
C ARG A 45 -1.67 36.58 57.68
N ARG A 46 -2.80 36.16 58.27
CA ARG A 46 -4.04 36.96 58.35
C ARG A 46 -3.86 38.30 59.00
N GLU A 47 -2.98 38.41 60.03
CA GLU A 47 -2.69 39.66 60.72
C GLU A 47 -2.00 40.69 59.79
N GLU A 48 -1.05 40.25 58.96
CA GLU A 48 -0.41 41.11 58.00
C GLU A 48 -1.38 41.51 56.85
N VAL A 49 -2.33 40.65 56.50
CA VAL A 49 -3.40 40.98 55.55
C VAL A 49 -4.35 42.02 56.09
N GLN A 50 -4.72 41.90 57.38
CA GLN A 50 -5.54 42.89 58.04
C GLN A 50 -4.84 44.25 58.23
N ALA A 51 -3.51 44.22 58.41
CA ALA A 51 -2.66 45.40 58.42
C ALA A 51 -2.38 45.99 57.01
N LEU A 52 -3.01 45.46 55.96
CA LEU A 52 -2.82 45.88 54.54
C LEU A 52 -1.36 45.91 54.08
N ASN A 53 -0.55 44.92 54.50
CA ASN A 53 0.84 44.80 54.07
C ASN A 53 0.94 44.73 52.56
N GLN A 54 1.38 45.82 51.94
CA GLN A 54 1.44 45.97 50.48
C GLN A 54 2.38 44.95 49.83
N ALA A 55 3.49 44.61 50.46
CA ALA A 55 4.44 43.65 49.94
C ALA A 55 3.84 42.23 49.86
N LEU A 56 3.11 41.82 50.89
CA LEU A 56 2.40 40.52 50.92
C LEU A 56 1.30 40.46 49.85
N LEU A 57 0.50 41.53 49.73
CA LEU A 57 -0.59 41.59 48.74
C LEU A 57 -0.03 41.58 47.29
N LEU A 58 1.04 42.29 47.02
CA LEU A 58 1.73 42.27 45.71
C LEU A 58 2.29 40.90 45.42
N MET A 59 2.94 40.21 46.37
CA MET A 59 3.49 38.88 46.20
C MET A 59 2.39 37.84 45.88
N VAL A 60 1.28 37.89 46.60
CA VAL A 60 0.15 37.00 46.33
C VAL A 60 -0.50 37.30 44.97
N GLY A 61 -0.67 38.58 44.63
CA GLY A 61 -1.18 38.99 43.31
C GLY A 61 -0.28 38.54 42.17
N ALA A 62 1.04 38.71 42.30
CA ALA A 62 2.03 38.23 41.33
C ALA A 62 1.99 36.69 41.22
N GLY A 63 1.86 35.98 42.35
CA GLY A 63 1.73 34.51 42.35
C GLY A 63 0.47 34.03 41.62
N TRP A 64 -0.66 34.74 41.79
CA TRP A 64 -1.89 34.42 41.06
C TRP A 64 -1.77 34.65 39.56
N LEU A 65 -1.17 35.76 39.15
CA LEU A 65 -0.91 36.05 37.72
C LEU A 65 0.03 35.02 37.11
N LEU A 66 1.12 34.69 37.80
CA LEU A 66 2.07 33.68 37.35
C LEU A 66 1.40 32.31 37.20
N ASN A 67 0.59 31.92 38.21
CA ASN A 67 -0.17 30.66 38.15
C ASN A 67 -1.15 30.64 36.97
N PHE A 68 -1.79 31.77 36.64
CA PHE A 68 -2.70 31.88 35.53
C PHE A 68 -1.97 31.57 34.20
N PHE A 69 -0.82 32.17 33.97
CA PHE A 69 0.00 31.92 32.77
C PHE A 69 0.58 30.50 32.76
N LEU A 70 1.04 30.01 33.91
CA LEU A 70 1.55 28.64 34.03
C LEU A 70 0.47 27.60 33.71
N ALA A 71 -0.73 27.77 34.24
CA ALA A 71 -1.87 26.89 33.97
C ALA A 71 -2.26 26.92 32.48
N ALA A 72 -2.23 28.10 31.83
CA ALA A 72 -2.48 28.22 30.40
C ALA A 72 -1.41 27.47 29.58
N PHE A 73 -0.14 27.66 29.92
CA PHE A 73 0.98 26.98 29.31
C PHE A 73 0.90 25.46 29.50
N LEU A 74 0.69 24.99 30.73
CA LEU A 74 0.57 23.56 31.06
C LEU A 74 -0.62 22.93 30.35
N ASN A 75 -1.77 23.61 30.28
CA ASN A 75 -2.94 23.09 29.61
C ASN A 75 -2.66 22.84 28.12
N ARG A 76 -2.01 23.79 27.46
CA ARG A 76 -1.61 23.64 26.06
C ARG A 76 -0.54 22.55 25.87
N PHE A 77 0.45 22.50 26.75
CA PHE A 77 1.50 21.48 26.74
C PHE A 77 0.93 20.08 26.91
N LEU A 78 0.00 19.89 27.85
CA LEU A 78 -0.66 18.61 28.10
C LEU A 78 -1.57 18.21 26.94
N GLU A 79 -2.27 19.16 26.30
CA GLU A 79 -3.06 18.91 25.09
C GLU A 79 -2.20 18.38 23.95
N GLU A 80 -0.99 18.90 23.77
CA GLU A 80 -0.08 18.44 22.70
C GLU A 80 0.52 17.06 22.99
N ARG A 81 0.79 16.72 24.25
CA ARG A 81 1.54 15.54 24.66
C ARG A 81 0.68 14.36 25.12
N LEU A 82 -0.42 14.61 25.82
CA LEU A 82 -1.21 13.56 26.44
C LEU A 82 -2.48 13.22 25.65
N LEU A 83 -2.58 11.96 25.21
CA LEU A 83 -3.74 11.46 24.47
C LEU A 83 -5.05 11.62 25.27
N PHE A 84 -4.99 11.45 26.59
CA PHE A 84 -6.14 11.64 27.48
C PHE A 84 -6.61 13.10 27.47
N TRP A 85 -5.69 14.08 27.53
CA TRP A 85 -6.01 15.50 27.47
C TRP A 85 -6.62 15.88 26.12
N LYS A 86 -6.01 15.41 25.03
CA LYS A 86 -6.57 15.55 23.66
C LYS A 86 -7.98 15.02 23.56
N LYS A 87 -8.26 13.84 24.14
CA LYS A 87 -9.60 13.25 24.15
C LYS A 87 -10.62 14.17 24.82
N LEU A 88 -10.28 14.74 25.98
CA LEU A 88 -11.17 15.65 26.70
C LEU A 88 -11.48 16.93 25.89
N PHE A 89 -10.46 17.53 25.26
CA PHE A 89 -10.67 18.68 24.38
C PHE A 89 -11.55 18.33 23.18
N ARG A 90 -11.34 17.20 22.54
CA ARG A 90 -12.16 16.75 21.40
C ARG A 90 -13.61 16.47 21.78
N MET A 91 -13.83 15.92 22.97
CA MET A 91 -15.21 15.79 23.52
C MET A 91 -15.88 17.16 23.68
N SER A 92 -15.14 18.16 24.14
CA SER A 92 -15.64 19.53 24.26
C SER A 92 -15.91 20.17 22.91
N ILE A 93 -15.00 20.01 21.93
CA ILE A 93 -15.16 20.51 20.56
C ILE A 93 -16.41 19.90 19.93
N LEU A 94 -16.57 18.58 20.01
CA LEU A 94 -17.77 17.91 19.48
C LEU A 94 -19.05 18.39 20.16
N ALA A 95 -19.03 18.53 21.49
CA ALA A 95 -20.20 19.02 22.22
C ALA A 95 -20.59 20.45 21.82
N ARG A 96 -19.60 21.33 21.58
CA ARG A 96 -19.81 22.69 21.09
C ARG A 96 -20.34 22.68 19.66
N TYR A 97 -19.73 21.90 18.76
CA TYR A 97 -20.18 21.72 17.39
C TYR A 97 -21.66 21.31 17.32
N LEU A 98 -22.05 20.29 18.10
CA LEU A 98 -23.45 19.83 18.16
C LEU A 98 -24.40 20.91 18.66
N TYR A 99 -23.97 21.72 19.60
CA TYR A 99 -24.77 22.83 20.14
C TYR A 99 -24.93 23.95 19.11
N GLU A 100 -23.87 24.41 18.50
CA GLU A 100 -23.87 25.50 17.52
C GLU A 100 -24.63 25.14 16.24
N ARG A 101 -24.58 23.87 15.80
CA ARG A 101 -25.35 23.35 14.67
C ARG A 101 -26.80 23.01 15.00
N GLY A 102 -27.23 23.15 16.26
CA GLY A 102 -28.60 22.88 16.67
C GLY A 102 -28.96 21.40 16.78
N TYR A 103 -27.96 20.48 16.83
CA TYR A 103 -28.18 19.02 16.93
C TYR A 103 -28.54 18.62 18.37
N TYR A 104 -29.63 19.16 18.89
CA TYR A 104 -30.13 18.86 20.24
C TYR A 104 -31.64 18.87 20.32
N TYR A 105 -32.15 18.26 21.37
CA TYR A 105 -33.56 18.29 21.76
C TYR A 105 -33.72 19.21 22.98
N GLU A 106 -34.73 20.10 22.94
CA GLU A 106 -35.12 20.91 24.07
C GLU A 106 -36.20 20.20 24.88
N LYS A 107 -35.99 20.03 26.19
CA LYS A 107 -37.05 19.64 27.09
C LYS A 107 -37.63 20.87 27.78
N LYS A 108 -38.91 21.17 27.52
CA LYS A 108 -39.66 22.14 28.29
C LYS A 108 -39.84 21.58 29.72
N LYS A 109 -39.39 22.25 30.74
CA LYS A 109 -39.77 21.93 32.13
C LYS A 109 -41.18 22.47 32.35
N LYS A 110 -42.01 21.73 33.15
CA LYS A 110 -43.39 22.10 33.47
C LYS A 110 -43.50 23.36 34.32
N ASP A 111 -42.43 23.82 34.98
CA ASP A 111 -42.42 25.02 35.84
C ASP A 111 -42.00 26.27 35.05
N ALA A 112 -42.86 27.26 34.99
CA ALA A 112 -42.58 28.58 34.44
C ALA A 112 -41.44 29.23 35.23
N GLY A 113 -40.27 29.44 34.56
CA GLY A 113 -39.10 30.09 35.20
C GLY A 113 -37.81 29.26 35.24
N LYS A 114 -37.84 27.94 35.03
CA LYS A 114 -36.62 27.13 34.98
C LYS A 114 -36.04 27.04 33.59
N LYS A 115 -34.71 27.26 33.44
CA LYS A 115 -33.96 27.16 32.14
C LYS A 115 -34.28 25.86 31.41
N ARG A 116 -34.51 25.95 30.09
CA ARG A 116 -34.70 24.81 29.18
C ARG A 116 -33.53 23.85 29.29
N THR A 117 -33.79 22.56 29.41
CA THR A 117 -32.74 21.54 29.46
C THR A 117 -32.48 20.98 28.07
N ILE A 118 -31.23 21.06 27.63
CA ILE A 118 -30.78 20.57 26.35
C ILE A 118 -30.30 19.12 26.48
N LYS A 119 -30.66 18.29 25.49
CA LYS A 119 -30.23 16.89 25.43
C LYS A 119 -29.73 16.58 24.01
N PHE A 120 -28.49 16.09 23.88
CA PHE A 120 -27.98 15.60 22.61
C PHE A 120 -28.57 14.23 22.24
N PRO A 121 -28.67 13.89 20.94
CA PRO A 121 -28.86 12.53 20.47
C PRO A 121 -27.83 11.58 21.06
N ARG A 122 -27.93 10.28 20.79
CA ARG A 122 -26.89 9.34 21.22
C ARG A 122 -25.70 9.46 20.27
N ILE A 123 -24.69 10.19 20.70
CA ILE A 123 -23.45 10.43 19.98
C ILE A 123 -22.31 10.02 20.88
N TYR A 124 -21.34 9.29 20.31
CA TYR A 124 -20.19 8.77 21.03
C TYR A 124 -18.91 9.20 20.35
N LEU A 125 -17.84 9.37 21.13
CA LEU A 125 -16.49 9.66 20.65
C LEU A 125 -15.54 8.62 21.23
N LYS A 126 -14.81 7.94 20.33
CA LYS A 126 -13.79 6.96 20.69
C LYS A 126 -12.44 7.45 20.15
N GLN A 127 -11.50 7.69 21.06
CA GLN A 127 -10.16 8.16 20.74
C GLN A 127 -9.19 6.99 20.74
N GLY A 128 -8.66 6.65 19.57
CA GLY A 128 -7.52 5.76 19.40
C GLY A 128 -6.18 6.50 19.42
N ARG A 129 -5.09 5.77 19.26
CA ARG A 129 -3.74 6.36 19.22
C ARG A 129 -3.51 7.20 17.95
N TYR A 130 -4.06 6.75 16.83
CA TYR A 130 -3.88 7.37 15.51
C TYR A 130 -5.20 7.77 14.85
N GLU A 131 -6.32 7.39 15.42
CA GLU A 131 -7.65 7.53 14.85
C GLU A 131 -8.63 8.11 15.86
N LEU A 132 -9.65 8.76 15.35
CA LEU A 132 -10.80 9.27 16.08
C LEU A 132 -12.06 8.74 15.44
N GLU A 133 -12.92 8.06 16.20
CA GLU A 133 -14.22 7.60 15.71
C GLU A 133 -15.33 8.44 16.34
N VAL A 134 -16.24 8.94 15.50
CA VAL A 134 -17.45 9.65 15.93
C VAL A 134 -18.65 8.84 15.49
N MET A 135 -19.45 8.35 16.43
CA MET A 135 -20.62 7.51 16.19
C MET A 135 -21.90 8.30 16.44
N LEU A 136 -22.79 8.33 15.46
CA LEU A 136 -24.05 9.08 15.51
C LEU A 136 -25.24 8.13 15.30
N GLU A 137 -26.23 8.19 16.23
CA GLU A 137 -27.43 7.34 16.16
C GLU A 137 -28.37 7.83 15.03
N LEU A 138 -28.74 6.91 14.14
CA LEU A 138 -29.63 7.18 13.01
C LEU A 138 -31.12 6.94 13.29
N SER A 139 -31.49 6.12 14.22
CA SER A 139 -32.84 5.66 14.67
C SER A 139 -34.05 6.54 14.31
N GLY A 140 -34.21 6.99 13.08
CA GLY A 140 -35.33 7.87 12.64
C GLY A 140 -35.34 9.26 13.30
N SER A 141 -34.20 9.74 13.80
CA SER A 141 -34.11 11.08 14.42
C SER A 141 -34.30 12.17 13.37
N LYS A 142 -34.81 13.35 13.78
CA LYS A 142 -34.95 14.53 12.91
C LYS A 142 -33.62 15.00 12.30
N PHE A 143 -32.49 14.50 12.75
CA PHE A 143 -31.14 14.84 12.30
C PHE A 143 -30.51 13.79 11.40
N GLN A 144 -31.22 12.70 11.09
CA GLN A 144 -30.67 11.55 10.38
C GLN A 144 -30.01 11.92 9.05
N ASP A 145 -30.69 12.68 8.22
CA ASP A 145 -30.20 13.07 6.89
C ASP A 145 -28.96 13.96 6.94
N GLN A 146 -28.90 14.82 7.98
CA GLN A 146 -27.70 15.62 8.22
C GLN A 146 -26.54 14.75 8.72
N PHE A 147 -26.84 13.79 9.61
CA PHE A 147 -25.83 12.89 10.17
C PHE A 147 -25.15 12.01 9.11
N LEU A 148 -25.79 11.73 8.00
CA LEU A 148 -25.22 10.99 6.87
C LEU A 148 -24.20 11.79 6.04
N LYS A 149 -24.02 13.09 6.30
CA LYS A 149 -23.20 13.99 5.46
C LYS A 149 -22.11 14.74 6.24
N LEU A 150 -21.80 14.32 7.49
CA LEU A 150 -20.92 15.09 8.38
C LEU A 150 -19.42 14.79 8.20
N GLY A 151 -19.01 13.90 7.30
CA GLY A 151 -17.60 13.53 7.13
C GLY A 151 -16.68 14.75 6.92
N GLY A 152 -16.98 15.60 5.95
CA GLY A 152 -16.21 16.82 5.67
C GLY A 152 -16.28 17.87 6.79
N ASP A 153 -17.40 17.96 7.51
CA ASP A 153 -17.55 18.85 8.67
C ASP A 153 -16.64 18.40 9.83
N PHE A 154 -16.58 17.09 10.10
CA PHE A 154 -15.69 16.54 11.12
C PHE A 154 -14.22 16.65 10.74
N GLU A 155 -13.89 16.46 9.48
CA GLU A 155 -12.56 16.69 8.94
C GLU A 155 -12.05 18.11 9.26
N THR A 156 -12.89 19.10 9.04
CA THR A 156 -12.60 20.51 9.32
C THR A 156 -12.60 20.80 10.83
N THR A 157 -13.57 20.26 11.57
CA THR A 157 -13.75 20.51 13.01
C THR A 157 -12.59 19.97 13.83
N PHE A 158 -12.07 18.79 13.50
CA PHE A 158 -10.99 18.14 14.24
C PHE A 158 -9.61 18.34 13.63
N PHE A 159 -9.51 18.98 12.45
CA PHE A 159 -8.28 19.11 11.66
C PHE A 159 -7.62 17.74 11.40
N MET A 160 -8.44 16.73 11.15
CA MET A 160 -8.03 15.35 10.85
C MET A 160 -8.47 14.97 9.45
N ASP A 161 -7.88 13.92 8.89
CA ASP A 161 -8.30 13.38 7.61
C ASP A 161 -9.47 12.41 7.80
N TYR A 162 -10.57 12.63 7.08
CA TYR A 162 -11.70 11.72 7.06
C TYR A 162 -11.37 10.53 6.14
N ILE A 163 -11.34 9.31 6.72
CA ILE A 163 -10.88 8.10 6.03
C ILE A 163 -12.08 7.27 5.54
N GLU A 164 -13.10 7.11 6.40
CA GLU A 164 -14.11 6.08 6.22
C GLU A 164 -15.37 6.42 7.01
N ASP A 165 -16.52 6.05 6.46
CA ASP A 165 -17.76 5.93 7.21
C ASP A 165 -18.33 4.52 7.08
N ASN A 166 -18.76 3.96 8.20
CA ASN A 166 -19.32 2.63 8.29
C ASN A 166 -20.65 2.65 9.03
N TYR A 167 -21.50 1.70 8.70
CA TYR A 167 -22.74 1.49 9.44
C TYR A 167 -22.55 0.38 10.47
N GLU A 168 -22.76 0.69 11.73
CA GLU A 168 -22.79 -0.28 12.82
C GLU A 168 -24.17 -0.31 13.46
N GLU A 169 -24.97 -1.34 13.19
CA GLU A 169 -26.37 -1.44 13.59
C GLU A 169 -27.16 -0.19 13.17
N LYS A 170 -27.50 0.67 14.14
CA LYS A 170 -28.25 1.92 13.97
C LYS A 170 -27.39 3.18 14.04
N PHE A 171 -26.07 3.04 13.95
CA PHE A 171 -25.13 4.16 14.01
C PHE A 171 -24.41 4.30 12.69
N ILE A 172 -24.16 5.53 12.28
CA ILE A 172 -23.09 5.84 11.35
C ILE A 172 -21.83 6.17 12.14
N VAL A 173 -20.70 5.59 11.75
CA VAL A 173 -19.39 5.74 12.38
C VAL A 173 -18.48 6.47 11.42
N TYR A 174 -18.07 7.68 11.76
CA TYR A 174 -17.08 8.45 11.04
C TYR A 174 -15.70 8.19 11.62
N LYS A 175 -14.79 7.71 10.80
CA LYS A 175 -13.40 7.42 11.16
C LYS A 175 -12.48 8.50 10.60
N LEU A 176 -11.70 9.12 11.47
CA LEU A 176 -10.79 10.21 11.15
C LEU A 176 -9.37 9.82 11.59
N ALA A 177 -8.37 10.11 10.74
CA ALA A 177 -6.97 9.86 11.06
C ALA A 177 -6.21 11.14 11.38
N TYR A 178 -5.14 10.99 12.14
CA TYR A 178 -4.15 12.05 12.29
C TYR A 178 -3.37 12.24 10.98
N SER A 179 -2.69 13.38 10.84
CA SER A 179 -1.89 13.70 9.67
C SER A 179 -1.03 12.51 9.20
N ALA A 180 -1.23 12.13 7.96
CA ALA A 180 -0.49 11.05 7.30
C ALA A 180 1.02 11.35 7.17
N TYR A 181 1.44 12.61 7.38
CA TYR A 181 2.86 13.02 7.36
C TYR A 181 3.73 12.22 8.34
N LEU A 182 3.22 11.91 9.55
CA LEU A 182 3.93 11.12 10.55
C LEU A 182 4.04 9.63 10.20
N ASN A 183 3.28 9.19 9.21
CA ASN A 183 3.26 7.81 8.75
C ASN A 183 4.23 7.56 7.58
N ARG A 184 4.95 8.57 7.11
CA ARG A 184 5.94 8.41 6.03
C ARG A 184 7.01 7.38 6.40
N ILE A 185 7.47 6.67 5.39
CA ILE A 185 8.69 5.85 5.42
C ILE A 185 9.72 6.48 4.48
N HIS A 186 10.99 6.11 4.59
CA HIS A 186 11.99 6.52 3.61
C HIS A 186 11.81 5.75 2.30
N ALA A 187 12.18 6.37 1.16
CA ALA A 187 12.06 5.73 -0.16
C ALA A 187 12.84 4.41 -0.24
N ARG A 188 14.00 4.33 0.42
CA ARG A 188 14.80 3.10 0.53
C ARG A 188 14.10 1.95 1.25
N ASP A 189 13.10 2.24 2.09
CA ASP A 189 12.36 1.27 2.90
C ASP A 189 11.09 0.75 2.21
N VAL A 190 10.81 1.22 0.99
CA VAL A 190 9.72 0.70 0.15
C VAL A 190 10.08 -0.72 -0.25
N LYS A 191 9.21 -1.66 0.11
CA LYS A 191 9.41 -3.10 -0.14
C LYS A 191 8.08 -3.83 -0.17
N VAL A 192 8.05 -4.98 -0.80
CA VAL A 192 6.91 -5.89 -0.72
C VAL A 192 6.90 -6.59 0.64
N VAL A 193 5.72 -6.67 1.23
CA VAL A 193 5.46 -7.38 2.49
C VAL A 193 4.47 -8.49 2.18
N LYS A 194 4.85 -9.74 2.44
CA LYS A 194 4.04 -10.93 2.14
C LYS A 194 2.62 -10.79 2.70
N GLY A 195 1.63 -11.02 1.84
CA GLY A 195 0.20 -10.91 2.16
C GLY A 195 -0.34 -9.48 2.32
N LYS A 196 0.50 -8.43 2.16
CA LYS A 196 0.08 -7.02 2.24
C LYS A 196 0.42 -6.22 0.98
N GLY A 197 1.31 -6.73 0.14
CA GLY A 197 1.79 -6.04 -1.06
C GLY A 197 2.86 -4.97 -0.78
N LEU A 198 2.95 -3.97 -1.64
CA LEU A 198 3.98 -2.94 -1.62
C LEU A 198 3.71 -1.91 -0.52
N LYS A 199 4.63 -1.82 0.45
CA LYS A 199 4.55 -0.87 1.57
C LYS A 199 4.91 0.53 1.11
N LEU A 200 3.97 1.47 1.18
CA LEU A 200 4.13 2.86 0.76
C LEU A 200 4.24 3.84 1.93
N SER A 201 3.68 3.47 3.09
CA SER A 201 3.82 4.20 4.36
C SER A 201 3.75 3.21 5.53
N LYS A 202 3.72 3.69 6.76
CA LYS A 202 3.51 2.81 7.93
C LYS A 202 2.12 2.16 7.95
N SER A 203 1.13 2.81 7.32
CA SER A 203 -0.29 2.38 7.31
C SER A 203 -0.83 2.07 5.91
N VAL A 204 -0.18 2.54 4.83
CA VAL A 204 -0.64 2.36 3.45
C VAL A 204 0.19 1.30 2.76
N TYR A 205 -0.49 0.33 2.19
CA TYR A 205 0.07 -0.76 1.37
C TYR A 205 -0.72 -0.84 0.07
N TRP A 206 -0.04 -1.04 -1.04
CA TRP A 206 -0.69 -1.43 -2.27
C TRP A 206 -0.66 -2.96 -2.40
N ASN A 207 -1.75 -3.60 -2.03
CA ASN A 207 -1.92 -5.03 -2.24
C ASN A 207 -2.30 -5.29 -3.70
N TYR A 208 -1.31 -5.39 -4.57
CA TYR A 208 -1.50 -5.57 -6.01
C TYR A 208 -2.17 -6.91 -6.37
N VAL A 209 -2.14 -7.89 -5.48
CA VAL A 209 -2.84 -9.18 -5.68
C VAL A 209 -4.35 -9.02 -5.53
N GLU A 210 -4.80 -8.27 -4.52
CA GLU A 210 -6.22 -8.00 -4.26
C GLU A 210 -6.74 -6.82 -5.07
N ASN A 211 -5.95 -5.75 -5.14
CA ASN A 211 -6.27 -4.49 -5.82
C ASN A 211 -5.29 -4.27 -6.99
N PRO A 212 -5.49 -4.97 -8.12
CA PRO A 212 -4.57 -4.92 -9.26
C PRO A 212 -4.52 -3.55 -9.89
N ASN A 213 -3.39 -3.28 -10.52
CA ASN A 213 -3.10 -2.05 -11.24
C ASN A 213 -3.16 -0.78 -10.39
N LEU A 214 -2.35 0.20 -10.72
CA LEU A 214 -2.27 1.45 -10.00
C LEU A 214 -2.48 2.63 -10.96
N LEU A 215 -3.41 3.51 -10.61
CA LEU A 215 -3.67 4.76 -11.27
C LEU A 215 -3.07 5.92 -10.46
N LEU A 216 -2.13 6.65 -11.06
CA LEU A 216 -1.49 7.81 -10.44
C LEU A 216 -1.87 9.08 -11.18
N ALA A 217 -2.32 10.09 -10.46
CA ALA A 217 -2.53 11.42 -11.00
C ALA A 217 -1.71 12.47 -10.26
N GLY A 218 -1.27 13.51 -10.95
CA GLY A 218 -0.57 14.60 -10.28
C GLY A 218 -0.13 15.69 -11.23
N GLY A 219 -0.41 16.93 -10.84
CA GLY A 219 0.00 18.11 -11.59
C GLY A 219 1.52 18.30 -11.63
N ILE A 220 1.97 19.24 -12.44
CA ILE A 220 3.39 19.60 -12.57
C ILE A 220 3.96 19.97 -11.20
N GLY A 221 5.10 19.38 -10.85
CA GLY A 221 5.75 19.59 -9.54
C GLY A 221 5.06 18.89 -8.36
N GLY A 222 4.01 18.09 -8.57
CA GLY A 222 3.31 17.32 -7.52
C GLY A 222 4.13 16.18 -6.92
N GLY A 223 5.23 15.77 -7.56
CA GLY A 223 6.07 14.66 -7.10
C GLY A 223 5.71 13.29 -7.69
N LYS A 224 4.94 13.26 -8.77
CA LYS A 224 4.48 12.06 -9.48
C LYS A 224 5.63 11.12 -9.86
N THR A 225 6.62 11.60 -10.61
CA THR A 225 7.78 10.79 -11.04
C THR A 225 8.64 10.32 -9.87
N VAL A 226 8.79 11.15 -8.84
CA VAL A 226 9.48 10.75 -7.60
C VAL A 226 8.74 9.61 -6.91
N PHE A 227 7.42 9.65 -6.91
CA PHE A 227 6.61 8.57 -6.36
C PHE A 227 6.71 7.29 -7.21
N LEU A 228 6.69 7.38 -8.54
CA LEU A 228 6.92 6.24 -9.44
C LEU A 228 8.28 5.59 -9.20
N ARG A 229 9.35 6.38 -9.06
CA ARG A 229 10.66 5.85 -8.68
C ARG A 229 10.65 5.18 -7.31
N SER A 230 9.87 5.71 -6.36
CA SER A 230 9.69 5.07 -5.05
C SER A 230 8.94 3.74 -5.14
N LEU A 231 7.93 3.61 -6.02
CA LEU A 231 7.27 2.34 -6.31
C LEU A 231 8.27 1.34 -6.91
N LEU A 232 9.10 1.79 -7.87
CA LEU A 232 10.11 0.96 -8.53
C LEU A 232 11.15 0.41 -7.53
N VAL A 233 11.45 1.12 -6.42
CA VAL A 233 12.33 0.61 -5.35
C VAL A 233 11.86 -0.73 -4.81
N GLY A 234 10.58 -0.91 -4.59
CA GLY A 234 10.04 -2.17 -4.09
C GLY A 234 9.68 -3.15 -5.21
N ALA A 235 9.03 -2.67 -6.27
CA ALA A 235 8.60 -3.48 -7.40
C ALA A 235 9.79 -4.13 -8.14
N GLY A 236 10.88 -3.36 -8.38
CA GLY A 236 12.07 -3.85 -9.08
C GLY A 236 12.91 -4.85 -8.28
N LYS A 237 12.67 -5.01 -6.97
CA LYS A 237 13.25 -6.08 -6.15
C LYS A 237 12.41 -7.34 -6.12
N GLU A 238 11.14 -7.23 -6.45
CA GLU A 238 10.20 -8.33 -6.37
C GLU A 238 10.02 -9.04 -7.71
N GLY A 239 10.04 -8.26 -8.80
CA GLY A 239 9.80 -8.80 -10.12
C GLY A 239 10.37 -7.96 -11.25
N ALA A 240 10.25 -8.43 -12.48
CA ALA A 240 10.67 -7.70 -13.66
C ALA A 240 9.82 -6.43 -13.83
N ALA A 241 10.47 -5.31 -14.12
CA ALA A 241 9.82 -4.03 -14.32
C ALA A 241 10.18 -3.44 -15.69
N TYR A 242 9.16 -3.07 -16.46
CA TYR A 242 9.25 -2.42 -17.76
C TYR A 242 8.80 -0.98 -17.63
N LEU A 243 9.53 -0.05 -18.24
CA LEU A 243 9.37 1.38 -18.00
C LEU A 243 9.06 2.10 -19.33
N CYS A 244 7.94 2.82 -19.39
CA CYS A 244 7.57 3.67 -20.51
C CYS A 244 7.70 5.14 -20.12
N ASP A 245 8.52 5.90 -20.86
CA ASP A 245 8.84 7.31 -20.60
C ASP A 245 8.73 8.13 -21.90
N PRO A 246 7.54 8.50 -22.36
CA PRO A 246 7.32 9.23 -23.59
C PRO A 246 7.91 10.65 -23.60
N LYS A 247 8.34 11.17 -22.45
CA LYS A 247 9.03 12.47 -22.32
C LYS A 247 10.55 12.38 -22.45
N HIS A 248 11.11 11.20 -22.53
CA HIS A 248 12.56 10.95 -22.63
C HIS A 248 13.37 11.57 -21.46
N ALA A 249 12.81 11.66 -20.27
CA ALA A 249 13.43 12.44 -19.19
C ALA A 249 13.81 11.59 -17.98
N ASP A 250 12.84 10.91 -17.40
CA ASP A 250 12.95 10.45 -16.02
C ASP A 250 13.43 9.00 -15.87
N PHE A 251 13.04 8.10 -16.78
CA PHE A 251 13.44 6.69 -16.76
C PHE A 251 14.55 6.35 -17.76
N VAL A 252 14.75 7.17 -18.81
CA VAL A 252 15.78 6.92 -19.84
C VAL A 252 17.18 6.67 -19.26
N PRO A 253 17.65 7.41 -18.20
CA PRO A 253 18.95 7.11 -17.61
C PRO A 253 19.05 5.69 -17.03
N LEU A 254 17.93 5.09 -16.61
CA LEU A 254 17.91 3.73 -16.02
C LEU A 254 18.19 2.64 -17.07
N ALA A 255 18.00 2.90 -18.36
CA ALA A 255 18.32 1.97 -19.43
C ALA A 255 19.82 1.55 -19.46
N ARG A 256 20.69 2.33 -18.81
CA ARG A 256 22.12 2.03 -18.68
C ARG A 256 22.44 1.04 -17.56
N LEU A 257 21.50 0.82 -16.65
CA LEU A 257 21.66 -0.09 -15.53
C LEU A 257 21.26 -1.51 -15.93
N GLU A 258 22.02 -2.49 -15.51
CA GLU A 258 21.82 -3.89 -15.89
C GLU A 258 20.41 -4.39 -15.54
N ALA A 259 19.86 -3.98 -14.40
CA ALA A 259 18.52 -4.34 -13.95
C ALA A 259 17.39 -3.92 -14.93
N PHE A 260 17.61 -2.83 -15.69
CA PHE A 260 16.59 -2.24 -16.57
C PHE A 260 17.03 -2.18 -18.06
N LYS A 261 18.16 -2.77 -18.39
CA LYS A 261 18.64 -2.85 -19.76
C LYS A 261 17.58 -3.51 -20.63
N ASP A 262 17.31 -2.93 -21.81
CA ASP A 262 16.29 -3.37 -22.78
C ASP A 262 14.84 -3.39 -22.23
N ARG A 263 14.60 -2.67 -21.11
CA ARG A 263 13.29 -2.56 -20.44
C ARG A 263 12.80 -1.11 -20.29
N VAL A 264 13.42 -0.15 -20.97
CA VAL A 264 13.02 1.27 -20.97
C VAL A 264 12.64 1.69 -22.38
N PHE A 265 11.40 2.13 -22.57
CA PHE A 265 10.77 2.43 -23.84
C PHE A 265 10.33 3.89 -23.86
N TYR A 266 10.63 4.63 -24.91
CA TYR A 266 10.38 6.06 -24.96
C TYR A 266 9.83 6.56 -26.31
N THR A 267 9.97 5.82 -27.42
CA THR A 267 9.28 6.18 -28.65
C THR A 267 7.84 5.63 -28.62
N LYS A 268 6.94 6.24 -29.38
CA LYS A 268 5.55 5.78 -29.43
C LYS A 268 5.42 4.36 -29.99
N GLU A 269 6.26 4.02 -30.97
CA GLU A 269 6.33 2.70 -31.57
C GLU A 269 6.81 1.65 -30.57
N ASP A 270 7.89 1.94 -29.82
CA ASP A 270 8.43 1.02 -28.81
C ASP A 270 7.48 0.83 -27.63
N ILE A 271 6.77 1.90 -27.22
CA ILE A 271 5.78 1.82 -26.16
C ILE A 271 4.61 0.92 -26.58
N VAL A 272 4.08 1.10 -27.83
CA VAL A 272 3.02 0.21 -28.34
C VAL A 272 3.51 -1.23 -28.40
N ALA A 273 4.70 -1.46 -28.96
CA ALA A 273 5.31 -2.78 -29.02
C ALA A 273 5.50 -3.40 -27.63
N MET A 274 5.84 -2.58 -26.60
CA MET A 274 5.96 -3.06 -25.23
C MET A 274 4.60 -3.49 -24.65
N TYR A 275 3.51 -2.78 -24.92
CA TYR A 275 2.18 -3.21 -24.48
C TYR A 275 1.77 -4.54 -25.12
N GLU A 276 2.04 -4.74 -26.42
CA GLU A 276 1.80 -6.02 -27.09
C GLU A 276 2.70 -7.13 -26.55
N ARG A 277 3.98 -6.82 -26.28
CA ARG A 277 4.91 -7.74 -25.62
C ARG A 277 4.44 -8.11 -24.20
N PHE A 278 3.89 -7.16 -23.46
CA PHE A 278 3.36 -7.39 -22.11
C PHE A 278 2.11 -8.28 -22.15
N GLU A 279 1.25 -8.12 -23.16
CA GLU A 279 0.14 -9.04 -23.44
C GLU A 279 0.65 -10.46 -23.72
N GLN A 280 1.68 -10.60 -24.57
CA GLN A 280 2.31 -11.91 -24.84
C GLN A 280 2.91 -12.56 -23.59
N ILE A 281 3.57 -11.78 -22.73
CA ILE A 281 4.07 -12.24 -21.44
C ILE A 281 2.91 -12.79 -20.59
N MET A 282 1.81 -12.05 -20.51
CA MET A 282 0.61 -12.49 -19.77
C MET A 282 0.05 -13.80 -20.33
N GLU A 283 -0.09 -13.91 -21.65
CA GLU A 283 -0.60 -15.12 -22.30
C GLU A 283 0.31 -16.33 -22.09
N ALA A 284 1.62 -16.15 -22.22
CA ALA A 284 2.61 -17.20 -21.96
C ALA A 284 2.55 -17.69 -20.49
N ARG A 285 2.37 -16.78 -19.55
CA ARG A 285 2.18 -17.14 -18.14
C ARG A 285 0.89 -17.93 -17.92
N TYR A 286 -0.20 -17.55 -18.54
CA TYR A 286 -1.45 -18.33 -18.49
C TYR A 286 -1.28 -19.72 -19.10
N ALA A 287 -0.62 -19.84 -20.23
CA ALA A 287 -0.34 -21.13 -20.85
C ALA A 287 0.45 -22.04 -19.90
N TYR A 288 1.52 -21.51 -19.29
CA TYR A 288 2.32 -22.23 -18.30
C TYR A 288 1.52 -22.63 -17.05
N MET A 289 0.72 -21.72 -16.51
CA MET A 289 -0.11 -22.01 -15.31
C MET A 289 -1.16 -23.09 -15.63
N ASN A 290 -1.78 -23.05 -16.81
CA ASN A 290 -2.75 -24.07 -17.25
C ASN A 290 -2.06 -25.43 -17.41
N GLN A 291 -0.90 -25.48 -18.02
CA GLN A 291 -0.13 -26.71 -18.14
C GLN A 291 0.16 -27.32 -16.78
N LEU A 292 0.68 -26.54 -15.82
CA LEU A 292 0.96 -27.01 -14.47
C LEU A 292 -0.31 -27.43 -13.71
N MET A 293 -1.42 -26.74 -13.93
CA MET A 293 -2.71 -27.10 -13.34
C MET A 293 -3.15 -28.49 -13.82
N GLU A 294 -3.02 -28.78 -15.11
CA GLU A 294 -3.32 -30.09 -15.72
C GLU A 294 -2.38 -31.18 -15.18
N GLU A 295 -1.09 -30.93 -15.18
CA GLU A 295 -0.07 -31.86 -14.64
C GLU A 295 -0.32 -32.21 -13.17
N ARG A 296 -0.74 -31.24 -12.36
CA ARG A 296 -1.05 -31.42 -10.94
C ARG A 296 -2.46 -31.96 -10.70
N SER A 297 -3.25 -32.18 -11.75
CA SER A 297 -4.67 -32.58 -11.68
C SER A 297 -5.50 -31.68 -10.76
N GLU A 298 -5.21 -30.38 -10.76
CA GLU A 298 -5.91 -29.38 -9.96
C GLU A 298 -7.23 -28.97 -10.64
N LYS A 299 -8.24 -28.62 -9.84
CA LYS A 299 -9.57 -28.25 -10.35
C LYS A 299 -9.70 -26.77 -10.69
N GLU A 300 -8.84 -25.92 -10.13
CA GLU A 300 -8.91 -24.47 -10.26
C GLU A 300 -7.51 -23.89 -10.51
N LEU A 301 -7.42 -22.95 -11.45
CA LEU A 301 -6.15 -22.35 -11.86
C LEU A 301 -5.45 -21.57 -10.73
N GLY A 302 -6.18 -20.90 -9.83
CA GLY A 302 -5.54 -20.05 -8.81
C GLY A 302 -4.88 -18.80 -9.39
N ASN A 303 -3.99 -18.17 -8.62
CA ASN A 303 -3.18 -17.03 -9.04
C ASN A 303 -1.72 -17.42 -9.29
N PHE A 304 -0.93 -16.49 -9.83
CA PHE A 304 0.47 -16.68 -10.16
C PHE A 304 1.36 -17.14 -8.98
N GLU A 305 1.04 -16.71 -7.73
CA GLU A 305 1.78 -17.09 -6.52
C GLU A 305 1.71 -18.60 -6.23
N LYS A 306 0.60 -19.25 -6.62
CA LYS A 306 0.42 -20.70 -6.48
C LYS A 306 1.42 -21.50 -7.32
N TYR A 307 1.95 -20.88 -8.37
CA TYR A 307 2.91 -21.47 -9.32
C TYR A 307 4.31 -20.90 -9.14
N ASP A 308 4.61 -20.28 -8.00
CA ASP A 308 5.90 -19.67 -7.63
C ASP A 308 6.39 -18.61 -8.64
N LEU A 309 5.47 -18.01 -9.39
CA LEU A 309 5.80 -16.96 -10.33
C LEU A 309 5.96 -15.62 -9.60
N LYS A 310 6.97 -14.84 -10.01
CA LYS A 310 7.15 -13.47 -9.53
C LYS A 310 6.21 -12.52 -10.26
N PRO A 311 5.77 -11.42 -9.63
CA PRO A 311 4.97 -10.39 -10.32
C PRO A 311 5.79 -9.71 -11.43
N VAL A 312 5.10 -9.17 -12.42
CA VAL A 312 5.69 -8.37 -13.50
C VAL A 312 4.98 -7.02 -13.55
N PHE A 313 5.75 -5.94 -13.67
CA PHE A 313 5.22 -4.58 -13.61
C PHE A 313 5.51 -3.82 -14.90
N LEU A 314 4.49 -3.17 -15.46
CA LEU A 314 4.63 -2.18 -16.52
C LEU A 314 4.32 -0.79 -15.96
N ILE A 315 5.32 0.09 -15.91
CA ILE A 315 5.20 1.45 -15.38
C ILE A 315 5.21 2.43 -16.53
N HIS A 316 4.11 3.13 -16.75
CA HIS A 316 3.96 4.12 -17.81
C HIS A 316 3.79 5.52 -17.21
N ASP A 317 4.84 6.33 -17.27
CA ASP A 317 4.76 7.74 -16.88
C ASP A 317 4.17 8.57 -18.02
N GLU A 318 3.40 9.59 -17.69
CA GLU A 318 2.86 10.61 -18.57
C GLU A 318 2.00 10.07 -19.74
N VAL A 319 1.03 9.22 -19.42
CA VAL A 319 0.13 8.60 -20.43
C VAL A 319 -0.57 9.63 -21.31
N ASN A 320 -0.97 10.83 -20.78
CA ASN A 320 -1.57 11.89 -21.60
C ASN A 320 -0.65 12.33 -22.75
N SER A 321 0.66 12.49 -22.49
CA SER A 321 1.63 12.88 -23.52
C SER A 321 1.77 11.81 -24.59
N PHE A 322 1.79 10.54 -24.19
CA PHE A 322 1.82 9.41 -25.10
C PHE A 322 0.55 9.34 -25.96
N MET A 323 -0.64 9.43 -25.32
CA MET A 323 -1.92 9.39 -26.05
C MET A 323 -2.02 10.53 -27.08
N SER A 324 -1.64 11.75 -26.71
CA SER A 324 -1.57 12.87 -27.64
C SER A 324 -0.61 12.65 -28.82
N SER A 325 0.46 11.86 -28.64
CA SER A 325 1.38 11.50 -29.72
C SER A 325 0.78 10.49 -30.73
N LEU A 326 -0.28 9.80 -30.32
CA LEU A 326 -1.03 8.86 -31.16
C LEU A 326 -2.24 9.51 -31.85
N ASP A 327 -2.54 10.79 -31.54
CA ASP A 327 -3.63 11.49 -32.22
C ASP A 327 -3.33 11.70 -33.71
N GLY A 328 -4.36 11.52 -34.52
CA GLY A 328 -4.33 11.71 -35.96
C GLY A 328 -4.35 10.43 -36.80
N ASN A 329 -4.78 10.57 -38.05
CA ASN A 329 -5.00 9.44 -38.96
C ASN A 329 -3.74 8.59 -39.22
N ALA A 330 -2.56 9.18 -39.20
CA ALA A 330 -1.30 8.46 -39.43
C ALA A 330 -0.93 7.49 -38.28
N SER A 331 -1.44 7.73 -37.08
CA SER A 331 -1.15 6.90 -35.89
C SER A 331 -2.32 6.01 -35.50
N TYR A 332 -3.43 6.00 -36.25
CA TYR A 332 -4.63 5.23 -35.90
C TYR A 332 -4.35 3.74 -35.70
N GLY A 333 -3.55 3.13 -36.55
CA GLY A 333 -3.17 1.71 -36.38
C GLY A 333 -2.36 1.44 -35.09
N LEU A 334 -1.49 2.38 -34.68
CA LEU A 334 -0.77 2.27 -33.41
C LEU A 334 -1.72 2.43 -32.22
N TRP A 335 -2.68 3.35 -32.32
CA TRP A 335 -3.71 3.56 -31.29
C TRP A 335 -4.56 2.31 -31.07
N GLU A 336 -5.03 1.66 -32.12
CA GLU A 336 -5.81 0.43 -31.99
C GLU A 336 -5.02 -0.71 -31.36
N ARG A 337 -3.77 -0.90 -31.77
CA ARG A 337 -2.86 -1.92 -31.21
C ARG A 337 -2.62 -1.66 -29.72
N TYR A 338 -2.26 -0.43 -29.36
CA TYR A 338 -2.08 -0.03 -27.96
C TYR A 338 -3.32 -0.33 -27.13
N ARG A 339 -4.49 0.19 -27.59
CA ARG A 339 -5.75 0.04 -26.88
C ARG A 339 -6.13 -1.42 -26.65
N LYS A 340 -5.96 -2.26 -27.67
CA LYS A 340 -6.27 -3.69 -27.57
C LYS A 340 -5.40 -4.37 -26.51
N ALA A 341 -4.11 -4.17 -26.55
CA ALA A 341 -3.16 -4.77 -25.62
C ALA A 341 -3.39 -4.24 -24.19
N ASP A 342 -3.57 -2.93 -24.04
CA ASP A 342 -3.86 -2.29 -22.76
C ASP A 342 -5.14 -2.80 -22.11
N ASP A 343 -6.23 -2.87 -22.87
CA ASP A 343 -7.51 -3.42 -22.42
C ASP A 343 -7.34 -4.87 -21.93
N ASN A 344 -6.67 -5.70 -22.69
CA ASN A 344 -6.49 -7.12 -22.35
C ASN A 344 -5.67 -7.30 -21.07
N VAL A 345 -4.54 -6.63 -20.96
CA VAL A 345 -3.69 -6.74 -19.77
C VAL A 345 -4.36 -6.15 -18.54
N THR A 346 -4.98 -4.96 -18.67
CA THR A 346 -5.67 -4.31 -17.55
C THR A 346 -6.80 -5.19 -16.99
N LEU A 347 -7.53 -5.90 -17.86
CA LEU A 347 -8.68 -6.73 -17.49
C LEU A 347 -8.28 -8.12 -16.99
N LYS A 348 -7.22 -8.71 -17.53
CA LYS A 348 -6.87 -10.13 -17.33
C LYS A 348 -5.56 -10.33 -16.55
N GLY A 349 -4.69 -9.33 -16.46
CA GLY A 349 -3.32 -9.45 -15.94
C GLY A 349 -3.22 -9.92 -14.49
N ARG A 350 -4.22 -9.62 -13.64
CA ARG A 350 -4.22 -9.91 -12.21
C ARG A 350 -3.83 -11.35 -11.88
N GLN A 351 -4.50 -12.32 -12.47
CA GLN A 351 -4.30 -13.74 -12.15
C GLN A 351 -2.95 -14.25 -12.61
N ALA A 352 -2.47 -13.74 -13.75
CA ALA A 352 -1.14 -14.02 -14.28
C ALA A 352 0.00 -13.25 -13.57
N GLY A 353 -0.31 -12.35 -12.64
CA GLY A 353 0.68 -11.51 -11.93
C GLY A 353 1.29 -10.42 -12.81
N CYS A 354 0.56 -9.93 -13.82
CA CYS A 354 0.96 -8.83 -14.70
C CYS A 354 0.21 -7.56 -14.31
N TYR A 355 0.94 -6.54 -13.84
CA TYR A 355 0.37 -5.32 -13.26
C TYR A 355 0.81 -4.08 -14.03
N ILE A 356 -0.15 -3.18 -14.30
CA ILE A 356 0.12 -1.89 -14.94
C ILE A 356 0.03 -0.75 -13.93
N ILE A 357 0.99 0.15 -13.98
CA ILE A 357 1.02 1.42 -13.25
C ILE A 357 0.97 2.54 -14.28
N LYS A 358 -0.11 3.31 -14.31
CA LYS A 358 -0.31 4.43 -15.23
C LYS A 358 -0.29 5.76 -14.50
N ALA A 359 0.48 6.70 -15.02
CA ALA A 359 0.56 8.03 -14.45
C ALA A 359 0.06 9.09 -15.43
N PHE A 360 -0.81 9.97 -14.93
CA PHE A 360 -1.44 11.07 -15.65
C PHE A 360 -1.11 12.40 -15.01
N GLN A 361 -0.98 13.47 -15.78
CA GLN A 361 -0.93 14.81 -15.19
C GLN A 361 -2.30 15.23 -14.68
N ARG A 362 -3.33 15.05 -15.50
CA ARG A 362 -4.72 15.36 -15.20
C ARG A 362 -5.61 14.33 -15.91
N PRO A 363 -6.07 13.32 -15.20
CA PRO A 363 -6.96 12.34 -15.80
C PRO A 363 -8.31 13.00 -16.13
N GLY A 364 -8.76 12.83 -17.37
CA GLY A 364 -10.10 13.18 -17.82
C GLY A 364 -10.98 11.93 -17.94
N HIS A 365 -12.30 12.12 -18.07
CA HIS A 365 -13.20 11.00 -18.34
C HIS A 365 -12.95 10.37 -19.72
N ASP A 366 -12.51 11.19 -20.69
CA ASP A 366 -12.21 10.75 -22.05
C ASP A 366 -10.88 9.97 -22.12
N ASP A 367 -9.89 10.36 -21.30
CA ASP A 367 -8.58 9.68 -21.22
C ASP A 367 -8.67 8.32 -20.55
N LEU A 368 -9.62 8.15 -19.63
CA LEU A 368 -9.80 6.95 -18.80
C LEU A 368 -11.27 6.49 -18.81
N PRO A 369 -11.67 5.70 -19.80
CA PRO A 369 -12.99 5.06 -19.80
C PRO A 369 -13.26 4.31 -18.50
N LEU A 370 -14.51 4.34 -18.02
CA LEU A 370 -14.90 3.71 -16.76
C LEU A 370 -14.47 2.22 -16.68
N LYS A 371 -14.53 1.51 -17.81
CA LYS A 371 -14.08 0.12 -17.94
C LYS A 371 -12.61 -0.07 -17.51
N ILE A 372 -11.72 0.83 -17.92
CA ILE A 372 -10.30 0.76 -17.55
C ILE A 372 -10.10 1.26 -16.12
N ARG A 373 -10.69 2.39 -15.78
CA ARG A 373 -10.58 2.99 -14.45
C ARG A 373 -11.02 2.04 -13.33
N SER A 374 -12.12 1.29 -13.52
CA SER A 374 -12.62 0.33 -12.53
C SER A 374 -11.73 -0.90 -12.35
N ASN A 375 -10.80 -1.15 -13.28
CA ASN A 375 -9.81 -2.23 -13.19
C ASN A 375 -8.41 -1.75 -12.78
N MET A 376 -8.24 -0.44 -12.64
CA MET A 376 -7.09 0.18 -11.97
C MET A 376 -7.47 0.35 -10.49
N MET A 377 -7.31 -0.71 -9.69
CA MET A 377 -7.97 -0.80 -8.37
C MET A 377 -7.34 0.06 -7.27
N PHE A 378 -6.09 0.50 -7.43
CA PHE A 378 -5.44 1.39 -6.45
C PHE A 378 -5.18 2.76 -7.06
N HIS A 379 -5.83 3.78 -6.51
CA HIS A 379 -5.75 5.16 -7.00
C HIS A 379 -4.90 6.01 -6.07
N VAL A 380 -4.00 6.81 -6.64
CA VAL A 380 -3.13 7.73 -5.91
C VAL A 380 -3.12 9.10 -6.61
N THR A 381 -3.22 10.17 -5.84
CA THR A 381 -2.99 11.54 -6.33
C THR A 381 -1.78 12.14 -5.66
N MET A 382 -1.04 12.97 -6.39
CA MET A 382 0.14 13.68 -5.88
C MET A 382 0.03 15.17 -6.15
N GLY A 383 0.26 15.98 -5.10
CA GLY A 383 0.12 17.42 -5.20
C GLY A 383 -1.34 17.89 -5.26
N ARG A 384 -1.57 19.08 -5.82
CA ARG A 384 -2.89 19.68 -5.96
C ARG A 384 -3.52 19.32 -7.31
N LEU A 385 -4.74 18.85 -7.27
CA LEU A 385 -5.61 18.68 -8.42
C LEU A 385 -6.85 19.57 -8.28
N ASP A 386 -7.58 19.79 -9.35
CA ASP A 386 -8.90 20.41 -9.31
C ASP A 386 -9.99 19.39 -8.93
N GLU A 387 -11.19 19.89 -8.62
CA GLU A 387 -12.32 19.05 -8.19
C GLU A 387 -12.71 18.00 -9.23
N TYR A 388 -12.65 18.37 -10.53
CA TYR A 388 -12.95 17.46 -11.62
C TYR A 388 -11.97 16.27 -11.67
N ALA A 389 -10.68 16.54 -11.53
CA ALA A 389 -9.67 15.50 -11.51
C ALA A 389 -9.77 14.62 -10.25
N TYR A 390 -10.11 15.19 -9.08
CA TYR A 390 -10.40 14.39 -7.89
C TYR A 390 -11.64 13.51 -8.06
N ALA A 391 -12.72 14.03 -8.67
CA ALA A 391 -13.92 13.25 -8.99
C ALA A 391 -13.61 12.13 -10.00
N ALA A 392 -12.79 12.42 -11.01
CA ALA A 392 -12.33 11.40 -11.97
C ALA A 392 -11.50 10.30 -11.28
N MET A 393 -10.66 10.64 -10.29
CA MET A 393 -9.83 9.68 -9.57
C MET A 393 -10.62 8.87 -8.54
N PHE A 394 -11.47 9.49 -7.73
CA PHE A 394 -12.02 8.85 -6.54
C PHE A 394 -13.55 8.62 -6.58
N GLY A 395 -14.22 9.06 -7.65
CA GLY A 395 -15.65 8.80 -7.87
C GLY A 395 -16.58 9.56 -6.94
N GLU A 396 -17.88 9.22 -7.03
CA GLU A 396 -18.98 9.84 -6.29
C GLU A 396 -18.94 9.53 -4.78
N GLU A 397 -18.32 8.44 -4.39
CA GLU A 397 -18.13 8.03 -2.98
C GLU A 397 -17.38 9.12 -2.20
N ASN A 398 -16.56 9.90 -2.89
CA ASN A 398 -15.72 10.94 -2.32
C ASN A 398 -16.28 12.37 -2.47
N LYS A 399 -17.53 12.55 -2.93
CA LYS A 399 -18.14 13.88 -3.15
C LYS A 399 -18.24 14.76 -1.91
N HIS A 400 -18.24 14.17 -0.72
CA HIS A 400 -18.26 14.88 0.56
C HIS A 400 -16.88 15.01 1.22
N LYS A 401 -15.83 14.51 0.55
CA LYS A 401 -14.44 14.65 0.99
C LYS A 401 -13.91 16.04 0.69
N ASN A 402 -13.28 16.66 1.68
CA ASN A 402 -12.59 17.93 1.47
C ASN A 402 -11.12 17.68 1.09
N PHE A 403 -10.80 17.73 -0.19
CA PHE A 403 -9.44 17.56 -0.71
C PHE A 403 -8.59 18.81 -0.43
N ARG A 404 -8.06 18.91 0.78
CA ARG A 404 -7.29 20.07 1.24
C ARG A 404 -5.91 20.13 0.60
N ASN A 405 -5.46 21.35 0.26
CA ASN A 405 -4.08 21.57 -0.12
C ASN A 405 -3.28 22.07 1.09
N VAL A 406 -2.30 21.27 1.53
CA VAL A 406 -1.40 21.61 2.63
C VAL A 406 0.02 21.70 2.10
N SER A 407 0.53 22.91 1.96
CA SER A 407 1.90 23.18 1.49
C SER A 407 2.90 23.36 2.63
N TYR A 408 2.42 23.65 3.84
CA TYR A 408 3.25 23.90 5.01
C TYR A 408 2.70 23.17 6.25
N LEU A 409 3.59 22.53 7.00
CA LEU A 409 3.29 21.95 8.32
C LEU A 409 4.29 22.52 9.34
N ALA A 410 3.77 23.09 10.42
CA ALA A 410 4.58 23.74 11.45
C ALA A 410 5.65 24.71 10.89
N GLY A 411 5.25 25.52 9.89
CA GLY A 411 6.14 26.52 9.24
C GLY A 411 7.14 25.92 8.23
N LYS A 412 7.21 24.61 8.06
CA LYS A 412 8.07 23.95 7.08
C LYS A 412 7.28 23.53 5.85
N ARG A 413 7.84 23.78 4.67
CA ARG A 413 7.26 23.33 3.41
C ARG A 413 7.28 21.80 3.34
N VAL A 414 6.18 21.20 2.94
CA VAL A 414 6.04 19.76 2.77
C VAL A 414 5.82 19.40 1.30
N TYR A 415 6.41 18.29 0.89
CA TYR A 415 6.32 17.77 -0.47
C TYR A 415 5.78 16.34 -0.46
N GLY A 416 5.28 15.92 -1.62
CA GLY A 416 4.78 14.55 -1.81
C GLY A 416 3.48 14.25 -1.10
N ARG A 417 2.66 15.27 -0.80
CA ARG A 417 1.30 15.10 -0.29
C ARG A 417 0.33 14.78 -1.41
N GLY A 418 -0.61 13.93 -1.12
CA GLY A 418 -1.71 13.56 -2.00
C GLY A 418 -2.78 12.78 -1.25
N TYR A 419 -3.53 11.98 -1.97
CA TYR A 419 -4.55 11.08 -1.46
C TYR A 419 -4.42 9.71 -2.11
N CYS A 420 -4.84 8.65 -1.43
CA CYS A 420 -4.92 7.32 -2.01
C CYS A 420 -6.17 6.59 -1.53
N ALA A 421 -6.69 5.70 -2.37
CA ALA A 421 -7.80 4.81 -2.07
C ALA A 421 -7.76 3.58 -2.97
N ASN A 422 -8.39 2.47 -2.54
CA ASN A 422 -8.83 1.48 -3.51
C ASN A 422 -10.07 2.02 -4.23
N PHE A 423 -10.34 1.51 -5.42
CA PHE A 423 -11.51 1.89 -6.19
C PHE A 423 -12.80 1.62 -5.40
N GLY A 424 -13.64 2.64 -5.26
CA GLY A 424 -14.88 2.57 -4.47
C GLY A 424 -14.73 2.90 -2.98
N ASP A 425 -13.50 3.03 -2.47
CA ASP A 425 -13.25 3.38 -1.07
C ASP A 425 -13.13 4.90 -0.88
N GLN A 426 -13.22 5.34 0.39
CA GLN A 426 -12.97 6.71 0.76
C GLN A 426 -11.48 7.05 0.64
N ALA A 427 -11.17 8.12 -0.08
CA ALA A 427 -9.79 8.58 -0.22
C ALA A 427 -9.20 9.07 1.11
N GLN A 428 -8.03 8.58 1.47
CA GLN A 428 -7.29 8.98 2.67
C GLN A 428 -6.09 9.85 2.32
N GLU A 429 -5.74 10.78 3.22
CA GLU A 429 -4.53 11.59 3.08
C GLU A 429 -3.30 10.68 3.01
N PHE A 430 -2.44 10.96 2.06
CA PHE A 430 -1.24 10.20 1.80
C PHE A 430 -0.03 11.13 1.61
N TYR A 431 1.12 10.68 2.06
CA TYR A 431 2.40 11.31 1.73
C TYR A 431 3.32 10.27 1.12
N ALA A 432 3.82 10.55 -0.09
CA ALA A 432 4.83 9.73 -0.74
C ALA A 432 6.03 9.47 0.20
N PRO A 433 6.76 8.38 0.01
CA PRO A 433 7.96 8.08 0.77
C PRO A 433 8.92 9.28 0.82
N LEU A 434 9.59 9.47 1.96
CA LEU A 434 10.51 10.57 2.19
C LEU A 434 11.81 10.32 1.41
N ILE A 435 12.26 11.35 0.70
CA ILE A 435 13.55 11.38 0.04
C ILE A 435 14.52 12.15 0.95
N ASP A 436 15.55 11.50 1.44
CA ASP A 436 16.62 12.13 2.20
C ASP A 436 17.47 13.02 1.28
N LYS A 437 18.14 14.03 1.83
CA LYS A 437 18.95 14.98 1.04
C LYS A 437 20.05 14.29 0.23
N ASP A 438 20.63 13.25 0.78
CA ASP A 438 21.76 12.52 0.21
C ASP A 438 21.30 11.22 -0.52
N PHE A 439 19.99 11.06 -0.74
CA PHE A 439 19.44 9.87 -1.38
C PHE A 439 19.34 10.07 -2.89
N ASN A 440 19.99 9.17 -3.65
CA ASN A 440 19.91 9.11 -5.10
C ASN A 440 19.28 7.78 -5.54
N PHE A 441 18.22 7.82 -6.34
CA PHE A 441 17.57 6.64 -6.89
C PHE A 441 18.48 5.86 -7.84
N TYR A 442 19.30 6.55 -8.65
CA TYR A 442 20.20 5.91 -9.60
C TYR A 442 21.23 5.03 -8.89
N ASP A 443 21.89 5.57 -7.84
CA ASP A 443 22.89 4.86 -7.05
C ASP A 443 22.28 3.64 -6.30
N LEU A 444 20.97 3.72 -5.99
CA LEU A 444 20.25 2.60 -5.42
C LEU A 444 19.96 1.53 -6.47
N PHE A 445 19.46 1.92 -7.64
CA PHE A 445 19.11 1.00 -8.70
C PHE A 445 20.33 0.36 -9.38
N GLU A 446 21.48 1.01 -9.36
CA GLU A 446 22.75 0.43 -9.83
C GLU A 446 23.14 -0.85 -9.08
N LYS A 447 22.67 -0.99 -7.84
CA LYS A 447 22.90 -2.17 -6.99
C LYS A 447 21.86 -3.28 -7.18
N TYR A 448 20.91 -3.09 -8.10
CA TYR A 448 19.88 -4.10 -8.33
C TYR A 448 20.40 -5.13 -9.32
N GLU A 449 20.20 -6.39 -8.95
CA GLU A 449 20.36 -7.50 -9.87
C GLU A 449 19.19 -7.53 -10.85
N ARG A 450 19.47 -7.96 -12.09
CA ARG A 450 18.42 -8.17 -13.08
C ARG A 450 17.56 -9.35 -12.66
N ILE A 451 16.26 -9.13 -12.55
CA ILE A 451 15.29 -10.21 -12.38
C ILE A 451 14.83 -10.62 -13.77
N GLU A 452 15.25 -11.81 -14.21
CA GLU A 452 14.86 -12.36 -15.49
C GLU A 452 13.36 -12.66 -15.54
N ASN A 453 12.78 -12.51 -16.74
CA ASN A 453 11.40 -12.89 -17.01
C ASN A 453 11.37 -13.96 -18.10
N PRO A 454 11.31 -15.24 -17.76
CA PRO A 454 11.38 -16.33 -18.73
C PRO A 454 10.21 -16.36 -19.71
N PHE A 455 9.14 -15.61 -19.45
CA PHE A 455 7.98 -15.49 -20.32
C PHE A 455 8.09 -14.31 -21.29
N ASP A 456 9.16 -13.56 -21.24
CA ASP A 456 9.41 -12.45 -22.13
C ASP A 456 9.99 -12.95 -23.44
N PRO A 457 9.32 -12.72 -24.61
CA PRO A 457 9.79 -13.23 -25.90
C PRO A 457 11.21 -12.80 -26.27
N LEU A 458 11.67 -11.63 -25.78
CA LEU A 458 13.02 -11.15 -26.08
C LEU A 458 14.08 -11.68 -25.09
N GLU A 459 13.69 -12.06 -23.90
CA GLU A 459 14.58 -12.66 -22.88
C GLU A 459 14.64 -14.20 -23.02
N ALA A 460 13.55 -14.83 -23.43
CA ALA A 460 13.49 -16.27 -23.68
C ALA A 460 14.44 -16.75 -24.82
N GLY A 461 14.83 -15.85 -25.74
CA GLY A 461 15.80 -16.15 -26.80
C GLY A 461 17.26 -16.13 -26.36
N SER A 462 17.57 -15.60 -25.18
CA SER A 462 18.92 -15.50 -24.62
C SER A 462 19.19 -16.46 -23.45
N GLN A 463 18.17 -17.09 -22.93
CA GLN A 463 18.29 -18.12 -21.92
C GLN A 463 17.24 -19.20 -22.15
N HIS A 464 17.62 -20.43 -21.93
CA HIS A 464 16.80 -21.62 -21.93
C HIS A 464 15.32 -21.33 -21.64
N GLN A 465 14.44 -21.86 -22.51
CA GLN A 465 13.06 -22.09 -22.09
C GLN A 465 13.08 -22.56 -20.65
N PRO A 466 12.25 -22.01 -19.72
CA PRO A 466 12.08 -22.66 -18.45
C PRO A 466 11.69 -24.10 -18.82
N THR A 467 12.59 -25.03 -18.58
CA THR A 467 12.20 -26.42 -18.58
C THR A 467 11.01 -26.45 -17.65
N SER A 468 9.83 -26.76 -18.17
CA SER A 468 8.69 -27.19 -17.37
C SER A 468 9.28 -27.96 -16.21
N PRO A 469 8.85 -27.84 -14.94
CA PRO A 469 9.33 -28.73 -13.92
C PRO A 469 9.15 -30.11 -14.49
N VAL A 470 10.25 -30.64 -15.03
CA VAL A 470 10.22 -31.90 -15.76
C VAL A 470 9.79 -32.88 -14.70
N SER A 471 8.61 -33.45 -14.87
CA SER A 471 8.09 -34.42 -13.94
C SER A 471 9.23 -35.38 -13.62
N GLU A 472 9.62 -35.53 -12.37
CA GLU A 472 10.68 -36.48 -11.95
C GLU A 472 10.45 -37.87 -12.56
N ASN A 473 9.24 -38.15 -12.97
CA ASN A 473 8.77 -39.37 -13.61
C ASN A 473 8.75 -39.34 -15.15
N GLN A 474 9.17 -38.24 -15.79
CA GLN A 474 9.23 -38.19 -17.26
C GLN A 474 10.27 -39.21 -17.78
N VAL A 475 9.82 -40.07 -18.69
CA VAL A 475 10.70 -41.03 -19.37
C VAL A 475 11.52 -40.31 -20.42
N LEU A 476 12.83 -40.46 -20.37
CA LEU A 476 13.79 -39.86 -21.27
C LEU A 476 14.32 -40.91 -22.25
N THR A 477 14.49 -40.52 -23.51
CA THR A 477 15.33 -41.26 -24.42
C THR A 477 16.81 -41.06 -24.03
N ARG A 478 17.68 -41.97 -24.45
CA ARG A 478 19.13 -41.81 -24.21
C ARG A 478 19.68 -40.51 -24.82
N LYS A 479 19.12 -40.07 -25.92
CA LYS A 479 19.51 -38.83 -26.59
C LYS A 479 19.14 -37.61 -25.77
N GLU A 480 17.96 -37.60 -25.17
CA GLU A 480 17.51 -36.54 -24.26
C GLU A 480 18.30 -36.53 -22.94
N ALA A 481 18.60 -37.70 -22.39
CA ALA A 481 19.47 -37.83 -21.21
C ALA A 481 20.91 -37.34 -21.50
N LEU A 482 21.43 -37.62 -22.71
CA LEU A 482 22.73 -37.10 -23.15
C LEU A 482 22.69 -35.57 -23.25
N GLN A 483 21.66 -35.00 -23.87
CA GLN A 483 21.54 -33.57 -24.05
C GLN A 483 21.45 -32.85 -22.68
N ALA A 484 20.68 -33.38 -21.76
CA ALA A 484 20.54 -32.83 -20.40
C ALA A 484 21.83 -32.88 -19.57
N LEU A 485 22.71 -33.85 -19.83
CA LEU A 485 23.97 -34.00 -19.10
C LEU A 485 25.17 -33.34 -19.83
N GLN A 486 25.08 -33.08 -21.13
CA GLN A 486 26.12 -32.36 -21.92
C GLN A 486 26.25 -30.88 -21.52
N GLU A 487 25.22 -30.28 -20.93
CA GLU A 487 25.29 -28.93 -20.37
C GLU A 487 26.27 -28.82 -19.19
N GLU A 488 26.41 -29.89 -18.42
CA GLU A 488 27.27 -29.94 -17.26
C GLU A 488 28.64 -30.63 -17.59
N PHE A 489 28.64 -31.60 -18.52
CA PHE A 489 29.79 -32.42 -18.90
C PHE A 489 30.02 -32.38 -20.41
N SER A 490 30.83 -31.46 -20.89
CA SER A 490 31.00 -31.15 -22.32
C SER A 490 31.51 -32.30 -23.22
N ASN A 491 32.13 -33.32 -22.62
CA ASN A 491 32.77 -34.43 -23.37
C ASN A 491 31.96 -35.74 -23.40
N LEU A 492 30.69 -35.71 -22.96
CA LEU A 492 29.86 -36.90 -22.96
C LEU A 492 29.38 -37.28 -24.37
N THR A 493 29.33 -38.59 -24.58
CA THR A 493 28.84 -39.20 -25.81
C THR A 493 27.69 -40.17 -25.53
N ASP A 494 26.86 -40.51 -26.51
CA ASP A 494 25.79 -41.52 -26.38
C ASP A 494 26.34 -42.88 -25.85
N ARG A 495 27.58 -43.20 -26.22
CA ARG A 495 28.26 -44.39 -25.70
C ARG A 495 28.50 -44.32 -24.19
N ASN A 496 28.84 -43.15 -23.64
CA ASN A 496 29.03 -42.98 -22.19
C ASN A 496 27.69 -43.17 -21.45
N ILE A 497 26.62 -42.58 -21.95
CA ILE A 497 25.27 -42.73 -21.35
C ILE A 497 24.83 -44.19 -21.37
N ARG A 498 25.03 -44.87 -22.51
CA ARG A 498 24.70 -46.30 -22.65
C ARG A 498 25.51 -47.14 -21.65
N THR A 499 26.81 -46.92 -21.56
CA THR A 499 27.69 -47.66 -20.70
C THR A 499 27.31 -47.49 -19.24
N VAL A 500 27.04 -46.26 -18.80
CA VAL A 500 26.65 -45.98 -17.40
C VAL A 500 25.25 -46.56 -17.12
N PHE A 501 24.31 -46.44 -18.05
CA PHE A 501 22.98 -47.06 -17.90
C PHE A 501 23.06 -48.59 -17.73
N ASP A 502 23.82 -49.28 -18.57
CA ASP A 502 23.97 -50.71 -18.51
C ASP A 502 24.65 -51.12 -17.14
N LEU A 503 25.65 -50.37 -16.71
CA LEU A 503 26.35 -50.63 -15.44
C LEU A 503 25.46 -50.36 -14.20
N LEU A 504 24.67 -49.28 -14.22
CA LEU A 504 23.71 -48.96 -13.14
C LEU A 504 22.64 -50.06 -13.05
N LYS A 505 22.13 -50.50 -14.19
CA LYS A 505 21.18 -51.61 -14.27
C LYS A 505 21.75 -52.92 -13.69
N ASP A 506 22.98 -53.25 -14.06
CA ASP A 506 23.67 -54.44 -13.56
C ASP A 506 24.06 -54.29 -12.06
N GLY A 507 24.23 -53.08 -11.58
CA GLY A 507 24.51 -52.71 -10.17
C GLY A 507 23.26 -52.62 -9.29
N PHE A 508 22.09 -53.05 -9.75
CA PHE A 508 20.81 -53.02 -9.03
C PHE A 508 20.25 -51.63 -8.76
N TYR A 509 20.64 -50.58 -9.50
CA TYR A 509 19.94 -49.30 -9.44
C TYR A 509 18.46 -49.46 -9.81
N PRO A 510 17.51 -48.94 -9.02
CA PRO A 510 16.09 -49.25 -9.17
C PRO A 510 15.42 -48.44 -10.31
N PHE A 511 15.83 -48.71 -11.57
CA PHE A 511 15.11 -48.14 -12.71
C PHE A 511 13.68 -48.64 -12.77
N GLU A 512 12.78 -47.76 -13.06
CA GLU A 512 11.38 -48.15 -13.32
C GLU A 512 11.25 -48.83 -14.70
N THR A 513 10.26 -49.68 -14.82
CA THR A 513 9.97 -50.38 -16.08
C THR A 513 8.95 -49.57 -16.92
N GLY A 514 9.22 -49.40 -18.22
CA GLY A 514 8.30 -48.82 -19.17
C GLY A 514 7.19 -49.81 -19.58
N GLU A 515 6.30 -49.35 -20.45
CA GLU A 515 5.17 -50.15 -20.96
C GLU A 515 5.58 -51.49 -21.61
N THR A 516 6.81 -51.59 -22.12
CA THR A 516 7.37 -52.82 -22.72
C THR A 516 8.01 -53.76 -21.70
N GLY A 517 7.92 -53.44 -20.40
CA GLY A 517 8.59 -54.25 -19.34
C GLY A 517 10.09 -54.07 -19.26
N SER A 518 10.70 -53.17 -20.06
CA SER A 518 12.13 -52.87 -20.03
C SER A 518 12.43 -51.65 -19.15
N PRO A 519 13.62 -51.59 -18.45
CA PRO A 519 14.03 -50.42 -17.72
C PRO A 519 14.12 -49.16 -18.59
N VAL A 520 13.62 -48.07 -18.09
CA VAL A 520 13.62 -46.75 -18.78
C VAL A 520 14.37 -45.73 -17.91
N ILE A 521 15.00 -44.74 -18.56
CA ILE A 521 15.63 -43.62 -17.87
C ILE A 521 14.52 -42.58 -17.60
N LYS A 522 14.36 -42.19 -16.34
CA LYS A 522 13.49 -41.08 -15.97
C LYS A 522 14.32 -39.86 -15.56
N GLN A 523 13.70 -38.70 -15.52
CA GLN A 523 14.37 -37.45 -15.15
C GLN A 523 15.04 -37.53 -13.76
N LYS A 524 14.41 -38.18 -12.78
CA LYS A 524 14.97 -38.42 -11.46
C LYS A 524 16.28 -39.24 -11.49
N ASP A 525 16.44 -40.15 -12.48
CA ASP A 525 17.60 -41.02 -12.62
C ASP A 525 18.84 -40.27 -13.09
N LEU A 526 18.68 -39.06 -13.69
CA LEU A 526 19.83 -38.23 -14.09
C LEU A 526 20.74 -37.87 -12.92
N ALA A 527 20.23 -37.84 -11.68
CA ALA A 527 21.05 -37.63 -10.49
C ALA A 527 22.12 -38.73 -10.30
N ALA A 528 21.74 -39.98 -10.54
CA ALA A 528 22.67 -41.09 -10.49
C ALA A 528 23.73 -41.01 -11.59
N PHE A 529 23.36 -40.62 -12.80
CA PHE A 529 24.30 -40.38 -13.90
C PHE A 529 25.28 -39.25 -13.55
N ARG A 530 24.79 -38.12 -13.02
CA ARG A 530 25.62 -36.97 -12.58
C ARG A 530 26.67 -37.46 -11.57
N GLN A 531 26.25 -38.17 -10.56
CA GLN A 531 27.14 -38.68 -9.52
C GLN A 531 28.26 -39.55 -10.10
N VAL A 532 27.95 -40.43 -11.05
CA VAL A 532 28.94 -41.27 -11.72
C VAL A 532 29.91 -40.44 -12.58
N PHE A 533 29.41 -39.43 -13.32
CA PHE A 533 30.26 -38.60 -14.16
C PHE A 533 31.12 -37.63 -13.38
N GLU A 534 30.60 -37.02 -12.32
CA GLU A 534 31.39 -36.19 -11.38
C GLU A 534 32.53 -36.95 -10.73
N GLU A 535 32.26 -38.16 -10.26
CA GLU A 535 33.29 -38.99 -9.64
C GLU A 535 34.36 -39.45 -10.65
N ARG A 536 33.92 -39.67 -11.93
CA ARG A 536 34.84 -39.98 -13.02
C ARG A 536 35.78 -38.83 -13.36
N GLU A 537 35.31 -37.58 -13.25
CA GLU A 537 36.16 -36.39 -13.44
C GLU A 537 37.12 -36.15 -12.28
N ARG A 538 36.71 -36.53 -11.05
CA ARG A 538 37.51 -36.36 -9.83
C ARG A 538 38.53 -37.48 -9.60
N SER A 539 38.34 -38.61 -10.25
CA SER A 539 39.17 -39.81 -10.02
C SER A 539 39.51 -40.52 -11.33
N ASP A 540 40.62 -41.23 -11.35
CA ASP A 540 41.04 -42.11 -12.49
C ASP A 540 40.29 -43.46 -12.53
N LYS A 541 39.26 -43.63 -11.66
CA LYS A 541 38.48 -44.88 -11.59
C LYS A 541 37.64 -45.09 -12.82
N SER A 542 37.51 -46.33 -13.31
CA SER A 542 36.61 -46.69 -14.39
C SER A 542 35.13 -46.55 -13.96
N TYR A 543 34.22 -46.32 -14.92
CA TYR A 543 32.78 -46.30 -14.65
C TYR A 543 32.29 -47.52 -13.89
N LYS A 544 32.83 -48.70 -14.17
CA LYS A 544 32.52 -49.97 -13.47
C LYS A 544 32.91 -49.95 -12.00
N GLN A 545 34.05 -49.35 -11.68
CA GLN A 545 34.50 -49.23 -10.28
C GLN A 545 33.63 -48.23 -9.50
N ILE A 546 33.32 -47.07 -10.12
CA ILE A 546 32.50 -46.02 -9.51
C ILE A 546 31.08 -46.55 -9.22
N VAL A 547 30.46 -47.20 -10.21
CA VAL A 547 29.10 -47.75 -10.03
C VAL A 547 29.08 -48.82 -8.95
N ARG A 548 30.09 -49.67 -8.86
CA ARG A 548 30.22 -50.68 -7.79
C ARG A 548 30.39 -50.09 -6.39
N GLU A 549 31.12 -48.98 -6.28
CA GLU A 549 31.37 -48.33 -4.98
C GLU A 549 30.17 -47.55 -4.49
N GLN A 550 29.36 -46.98 -5.40
CA GLN A 550 28.27 -46.07 -5.05
C GLN A 550 26.88 -46.70 -5.10
N PHE A 551 26.69 -47.74 -5.92
CA PHE A 551 25.37 -48.32 -6.16
C PHE A 551 25.38 -49.87 -6.07
N GLY A 552 26.51 -50.51 -5.79
CA GLY A 552 26.67 -51.96 -5.74
C GLY A 552 26.61 -52.62 -4.40
#